data_ed577d2aa0b6e03ab6b92ca832822770
#
_entry.id   ed577d2aa0b6e03ab6b92ca832822770
#
_cell.length_a   1.000
_cell.length_b   1.000
_cell.length_c   1.000
_cell.angle_alpha   90.00
_cell.angle_beta   90.00
_cell.angle_gamma   90.00
#
_symmetry.space_group_name_H-M   'P 1'
#
loop_
_entity.id
_entity.type
_entity.pdbx_description
1 polymer ?
#
loop_
_entity_poly.entity_id
_entity_poly.type
_entity_poly.pdbx_seq_one_letter_code
_entity_poly.pdbx_strand_id
1 'polypeptide(L)'
;MFKKISSLLVFASLLFAITVAAASAASAHGNSDALRVSEPLNIAILIQDDLTSRVGNELGVTRQFIRSLPAGSRVMVGYITAGSLQVRQPFTTDLSRAAGSLRIPIASTSASAYNPYVEVIEALKKFDSNWKGHNAVLLISDGLDTSRGFDATAAGHTLDIDRTITDANRRSVAIYSFYAPSVGLTSRSQLAASFGQSSLNRVSHDTGGKAFFQGTTGFVTFDSYLSRLTRELNRVYATAS
;
A
#
# COMPACT_ATOMS: atom_id res chain seq x y z
N MET A 1 78.39 -38.93 26.17
CA MET A 1 79.03 -37.63 26.37
C MET A 1 78.09 -36.56 25.78
N PHE A 2 77.59 -35.72 26.66
CA PHE A 2 77.07 -34.39 26.43
C PHE A 2 75.95 -34.20 25.36
N LYS A 3 74.92 -33.42 25.52
CA LYS A 3 74.22 -32.57 26.52
C LYS A 3 73.03 -31.98 25.80
N LYS A 4 71.88 -31.99 26.47
CA LYS A 4 70.99 -30.85 26.70
C LYS A 4 71.04 -29.71 25.68
N ILE A 5 69.86 -29.40 25.15
CA ILE A 5 69.23 -28.07 25.10
C ILE A 5 67.80 -28.36 24.63
N SER A 6 66.80 -28.45 25.46
CA SER A 6 65.96 -27.38 26.02
C SER A 6 65.09 -26.72 24.98
N SER A 7 63.83 -27.18 24.94
CA SER A 7 62.76 -26.35 25.49
C SER A 7 62.80 -24.89 25.09
N LEU A 8 62.06 -24.54 24.03
CA LEU A 8 61.35 -23.26 23.87
C LEU A 8 60.63 -23.23 22.53
N LEU A 9 59.45 -23.72 22.48
CA LEU A 9 58.50 -23.44 21.38
C LEU A 9 57.13 -24.04 21.67
N VAL A 10 56.57 -23.69 22.82
CA VAL A 10 55.17 -23.88 23.15
C VAL A 10 54.74 -22.61 23.88
N PHE A 11 54.42 -21.56 23.19
CA PHE A 11 53.63 -20.42 23.67
C PHE A 11 53.54 -19.38 22.53
N ALA A 12 52.81 -19.70 21.46
CA ALA A 12 52.35 -18.67 20.50
C ALA A 12 51.23 -19.21 19.62
N SER A 13 50.15 -19.76 20.20
CA SER A 13 48.96 -20.12 19.44
C SER A 13 47.71 -20.12 20.31
N LEU A 14 47.50 -19.05 21.06
CA LEU A 14 46.23 -18.86 21.77
C LEU A 14 45.90 -17.37 21.86
N LEU A 15 45.78 -16.67 20.72
CA LEU A 15 45.27 -15.29 20.68
C LEU A 15 44.84 -14.90 19.25
N PHE A 16 43.98 -15.76 18.63
CA PHE A 16 43.35 -15.39 17.36
C PHE A 16 41.98 -16.02 17.19
N ALA A 17 41.14 -15.90 18.20
CA ALA A 17 39.77 -16.46 18.11
C ALA A 17 38.73 -15.64 18.91
N ILE A 18 38.82 -14.33 18.91
CA ILE A 18 37.72 -13.48 19.43
C ILE A 18 37.69 -12.18 18.61
N THR A 19 37.27 -12.20 17.36
CA THR A 19 36.85 -10.98 16.62
C THR A 19 35.96 -11.28 15.40
N VAL A 20 35.18 -12.38 15.38
CA VAL A 20 34.26 -12.65 14.25
C VAL A 20 32.79 -12.66 14.67
N ALA A 21 32.45 -12.31 15.90
CA ALA A 21 31.05 -12.36 16.35
C ALA A 21 30.31 -11.00 16.36
N ALA A 22 30.94 -9.90 15.94
CA ALA A 22 30.30 -8.58 15.96
C ALA A 22 29.81 -8.06 14.61
N ALA A 23 30.11 -8.75 13.49
CA ALA A 23 29.73 -8.27 12.15
C ALA A 23 28.38 -8.80 11.64
N SER A 24 27.78 -9.81 12.30
CA SER A 24 26.52 -10.40 11.81
C SER A 24 25.24 -9.75 12.35
N ALA A 25 25.33 -8.93 13.38
CA ALA A 25 24.16 -8.25 13.93
C ALA A 25 23.80 -6.94 13.22
N ALA A 26 24.75 -6.30 12.55
CA ALA A 26 24.51 -5.04 11.82
C ALA A 26 23.78 -5.24 10.48
N SER A 27 23.89 -6.42 9.86
CA SER A 27 23.25 -6.69 8.56
C SER A 27 21.78 -7.05 8.66
N ALA A 28 21.31 -7.54 9.80
CA ALA A 28 19.90 -7.89 10.00
C ALA A 28 19.04 -6.67 10.35
N HIS A 29 19.60 -5.62 10.95
CA HIS A 29 18.86 -4.38 11.27
C HIS A 29 18.65 -3.51 10.03
N GLY A 30 19.61 -3.44 9.10
CA GLY A 30 19.49 -2.62 7.90
C GLY A 30 18.43 -3.10 6.91
N ASN A 31 18.08 -4.38 6.91
CA ASN A 31 17.11 -4.93 5.96
C ASN A 31 15.66 -4.82 6.44
N SER A 32 15.42 -4.75 7.75
CA SER A 32 14.09 -4.54 8.32
C SER A 32 13.65 -3.07 8.28
N ASP A 33 14.58 -2.13 8.39
CA ASP A 33 14.26 -0.69 8.31
C ASP A 33 13.93 -0.24 6.89
N ALA A 34 14.52 -0.85 5.87
CA ALA A 34 14.20 -0.58 4.46
C ALA A 34 12.76 -0.98 4.07
N LEU A 35 12.09 -1.80 4.88
CA LEU A 35 10.70 -2.22 4.67
C LEU A 35 9.67 -1.41 5.48
N ARG A 36 10.12 -0.37 6.20
CA ARG A 36 9.23 0.53 6.95
C ARG A 36 9.19 1.89 6.28
N VAL A 37 8.03 2.54 6.36
CA VAL A 37 7.89 3.94 5.98
C VAL A 37 8.71 4.79 6.96
N SER A 38 9.55 5.69 6.44
CA SER A 38 10.52 6.44 7.25
C SER A 38 9.91 7.71 7.89
N GLU A 39 8.92 8.31 7.23
CA GLU A 39 8.34 9.58 7.65
C GLU A 39 6.84 9.45 7.97
N PRO A 40 6.29 10.29 8.89
CA PRO A 40 4.85 10.29 9.19
C PRO A 40 3.99 10.54 7.96
N LEU A 41 2.96 9.73 7.81
CA LEU A 41 2.08 9.68 6.65
C LEU A 41 0.62 9.95 7.07
N ASN A 42 -0.08 10.80 6.33
CA ASN A 42 -1.51 10.97 6.44
C ASN A 42 -2.17 10.18 5.29
N ILE A 43 -2.70 8.98 5.59
CA ILE A 43 -3.17 8.05 4.57
C ILE A 43 -4.63 7.66 4.76
N ALA A 44 -5.42 7.75 3.69
CA ALA A 44 -6.74 7.16 3.62
C ALA A 44 -6.67 5.81 2.91
N ILE A 45 -7.08 4.74 3.57
CA ILE A 45 -7.18 3.39 2.99
C ILE A 45 -8.64 3.18 2.60
N LEU A 46 -8.88 3.09 1.29
CA LEU A 46 -10.20 2.92 0.70
C LEU A 46 -10.30 1.54 0.07
N ILE A 47 -11.29 0.77 0.45
CA ILE A 47 -11.49 -0.60 -0.01
C ILE A 47 -12.86 -0.70 -0.68
N GLN A 48 -12.86 -1.10 -1.94
CA GLN A 48 -14.11 -1.41 -2.65
C GLN A 48 -14.74 -2.67 -2.06
N ASP A 49 -16.05 -2.64 -1.81
CA ASP A 49 -16.71 -3.63 -0.94
C ASP A 49 -17.22 -4.87 -1.68
N ASP A 50 -17.32 -4.81 -3.00
CA ASP A 50 -17.67 -5.95 -3.85
C ASP A 50 -16.46 -6.70 -4.42
N LEU A 51 -15.24 -6.45 -3.88
CA LEU A 51 -14.06 -7.22 -4.25
C LEU A 51 -14.21 -8.69 -3.85
N THR A 52 -13.54 -9.58 -4.59
CA THR A 52 -13.56 -11.01 -4.28
C THR A 52 -13.09 -11.30 -2.85
N SER A 53 -13.62 -12.35 -2.23
CA SER A 53 -13.33 -12.76 -0.85
C SER A 53 -11.84 -13.00 -0.57
N ARG A 54 -11.04 -13.25 -1.61
CA ARG A 54 -9.58 -13.39 -1.49
C ARG A 54 -8.90 -12.18 -0.86
N VAL A 55 -9.45 -10.97 -1.06
CA VAL A 55 -8.97 -9.75 -0.41
C VAL A 55 -9.02 -9.86 1.12
N GLY A 56 -9.98 -10.62 1.66
CA GLY A 56 -10.07 -10.89 3.10
C GLY A 56 -8.81 -11.51 3.69
N ASN A 57 -8.13 -12.38 2.95
CA ASN A 57 -6.90 -13.03 3.38
C ASN A 57 -5.73 -12.04 3.46
N GLU A 58 -5.78 -10.96 2.70
CA GLU A 58 -4.73 -9.94 2.60
C GLU A 58 -4.87 -8.82 3.66
N LEU A 59 -5.98 -8.79 4.40
CA LEU A 59 -6.19 -7.77 5.44
C LEU A 59 -5.25 -7.92 6.63
N GLY A 60 -4.70 -9.12 6.85
CA GLY A 60 -3.70 -9.38 7.89
C GLY A 60 -2.45 -8.54 7.69
N VAL A 61 -1.86 -8.61 6.50
CA VAL A 61 -0.67 -7.84 6.11
C VAL A 61 -0.98 -6.34 6.03
N THR A 62 -2.19 -5.96 5.61
CA THR A 62 -2.62 -4.55 5.62
C THR A 62 -2.72 -3.99 7.04
N ARG A 63 -3.23 -4.76 8.01
CA ARG A 63 -3.23 -4.37 9.44
C ARG A 63 -1.81 -4.21 9.97
N GLN A 64 -0.90 -5.10 9.59
CA GLN A 64 0.50 -5.02 9.97
C GLN A 64 1.17 -3.77 9.38
N PHE A 65 0.93 -3.47 8.12
CA PHE A 65 1.40 -2.23 7.49
C PHE A 65 0.94 -0.99 8.26
N ILE A 66 -0.37 -0.87 8.57
CA ILE A 66 -0.89 0.25 9.34
C ILE A 66 -0.15 0.40 10.68
N ARG A 67 0.03 -0.70 11.42
CA ARG A 67 0.71 -0.67 12.74
C ARG A 67 2.19 -0.37 12.64
N SER A 68 2.81 -0.57 11.48
CA SER A 68 4.24 -0.30 11.25
C SER A 68 4.53 1.13 10.81
N LEU A 69 3.50 1.96 10.57
CA LEU A 69 3.69 3.35 10.20
C LEU A 69 4.38 4.15 11.32
N PRO A 70 5.20 5.16 11.00
CA PRO A 70 5.89 5.98 11.99
C PRO A 70 4.93 6.68 12.95
N ALA A 71 5.42 6.97 14.16
CA ALA A 71 4.70 7.78 15.12
C ALA A 71 4.33 9.15 14.51
N GLY A 72 3.11 9.61 14.77
CA GLY A 72 2.58 10.83 14.16
C GLY A 72 1.82 10.59 12.86
N SER A 73 1.91 9.40 12.24
CA SER A 73 1.07 9.07 11.10
C SER A 73 -0.42 9.07 11.46
N ARG A 74 -1.26 9.44 10.50
CA ARG A 74 -2.72 9.43 10.64
C ARG A 74 -3.33 8.51 9.59
N VAL A 75 -4.26 7.68 10.00
CA VAL A 75 -4.91 6.71 9.11
C VAL A 75 -6.42 6.87 9.17
N MET A 76 -7.05 6.96 8.00
CA MET A 76 -8.49 6.81 7.81
C MET A 76 -8.76 5.48 7.11
N VAL A 77 -9.82 4.77 7.49
CA VAL A 77 -10.29 3.55 6.81
C VAL A 77 -11.72 3.76 6.33
N GLY A 78 -11.93 3.57 5.03
CA GLY A 78 -13.24 3.67 4.39
C GLY A 78 -13.50 2.51 3.45
N TYR A 79 -14.80 2.24 3.23
CA TYR A 79 -15.27 1.26 2.26
C TYR A 79 -16.13 1.96 1.22
N ILE A 80 -15.93 1.58 -0.04
CA ILE A 80 -16.74 2.04 -1.16
C ILE A 80 -17.81 0.97 -1.41
N THR A 81 -19.05 1.26 -1.09
CA THR A 81 -20.14 0.30 -1.15
C THR A 81 -21.42 0.93 -1.67
N ALA A 82 -22.07 0.29 -2.63
CA ALA A 82 -23.33 0.71 -3.21
C ALA A 82 -23.35 2.20 -3.62
N GLY A 83 -22.26 2.68 -4.24
CA GLY A 83 -22.13 4.08 -4.68
C GLY A 83 -22.01 5.10 -3.54
N SER A 84 -21.46 4.71 -2.39
CA SER A 84 -21.22 5.60 -1.26
C SER A 84 -19.94 5.29 -0.51
N LEU A 85 -19.31 6.33 0.05
CA LEU A 85 -18.15 6.18 0.93
C LEU A 85 -18.59 5.97 2.38
N GLN A 86 -18.37 4.79 2.91
CA GLN A 86 -18.59 4.46 4.31
C GLN A 86 -17.28 4.58 5.11
N VAL A 87 -17.11 5.67 5.85
CA VAL A 87 -15.94 5.86 6.73
C VAL A 87 -16.13 5.03 7.99
N ARG A 88 -15.33 3.96 8.13
CA ARG A 88 -15.32 3.07 9.31
C ARG A 88 -14.51 3.66 10.44
N GLN A 89 -13.40 4.30 10.11
CA GLN A 89 -12.52 4.99 11.03
C GLN A 89 -12.09 6.32 10.40
N PRO A 90 -12.51 7.46 10.93
CA PRO A 90 -11.96 8.76 10.56
C PRO A 90 -10.47 8.84 10.85
N PHE A 91 -9.77 9.83 10.29
CA PHE A 91 -8.34 10.01 10.53
C PHE A 91 -8.01 9.98 12.02
N THR A 92 -7.13 9.07 12.40
CA THR A 92 -6.65 8.89 13.79
C THR A 92 -5.16 8.59 13.82
N THR A 93 -4.48 9.03 14.87
CA THR A 93 -3.09 8.64 15.19
C THR A 93 -3.02 7.32 15.95
N ASP A 94 -4.15 6.79 16.44
CA ASP A 94 -4.23 5.44 17.01
C ASP A 94 -4.22 4.40 15.88
N LEU A 95 -3.00 3.98 15.51
CA LEU A 95 -2.78 3.03 14.43
C LEU A 95 -3.38 1.65 14.73
N SER A 96 -3.46 1.26 16.01
CA SER A 96 -4.08 0.00 16.41
C SER A 96 -5.58 0.03 16.19
N ARG A 97 -6.23 1.14 16.53
CA ARG A 97 -7.65 1.38 16.27
C ARG A 97 -7.96 1.40 14.78
N ALA A 98 -7.13 2.10 13.98
CA ALA A 98 -7.26 2.12 12.53
C ALA A 98 -7.13 0.72 11.93
N ALA A 99 -6.11 -0.05 12.32
CA ALA A 99 -5.92 -1.43 11.87
C ALA A 99 -7.07 -2.35 12.28
N GLY A 100 -7.63 -2.16 13.50
CA GLY A 100 -8.77 -2.91 14.01
C GLY A 100 -10.08 -2.63 13.27
N SER A 101 -10.21 -1.49 12.60
CA SER A 101 -11.40 -1.12 11.84
C SER A 101 -11.52 -1.82 10.48
N LEU A 102 -10.44 -2.46 9.99
CA LEU A 102 -10.47 -3.24 8.76
C LEU A 102 -11.38 -4.47 8.90
N ARG A 103 -12.28 -4.65 7.95
CA ARG A 103 -13.16 -5.82 7.82
C ARG A 103 -13.06 -6.47 6.44
N ILE A 104 -13.49 -7.69 6.34
CA ILE A 104 -13.59 -8.38 5.05
C ILE A 104 -14.63 -7.64 4.17
N PRO A 105 -14.34 -7.42 2.86
CA PRO A 105 -15.32 -6.91 1.91
C PRO A 105 -16.56 -7.78 1.87
N ILE A 106 -17.71 -7.20 1.54
CA ILE A 106 -19.01 -7.92 1.44
C ILE A 106 -18.96 -8.97 0.33
N ALA A 107 -18.16 -8.73 -0.70
CA ALA A 107 -17.97 -9.62 -1.85
C ALA A 107 -19.31 -9.98 -2.52
N SER A 108 -20.19 -9.00 -2.70
CA SER A 108 -21.50 -9.15 -3.34
C SER A 108 -21.71 -8.05 -4.38
N THR A 109 -22.40 -8.38 -5.46
CA THR A 109 -22.81 -7.41 -6.49
C THR A 109 -23.73 -6.31 -5.96
N SER A 110 -24.46 -6.57 -4.87
CA SER A 110 -25.26 -5.55 -4.18
C SER A 110 -24.42 -4.46 -3.51
N ALA A 111 -23.14 -4.72 -3.27
CA ALA A 111 -22.18 -3.77 -2.71
C ALA A 111 -21.35 -3.07 -3.80
N SER A 112 -21.72 -3.22 -5.09
CA SER A 112 -20.94 -2.66 -6.20
C SER A 112 -20.67 -1.17 -6.02
N ALA A 113 -19.42 -0.78 -6.23
CA ALA A 113 -18.99 0.61 -6.21
C ALA A 113 -19.64 1.42 -7.35
N TYR A 114 -19.97 0.78 -8.46
CA TYR A 114 -20.37 1.38 -9.73
C TYR A 114 -19.33 2.34 -10.31
N ASN A 115 -18.87 3.31 -9.54
CA ASN A 115 -17.82 4.26 -9.91
C ASN A 115 -16.97 4.60 -8.67
N PRO A 116 -15.83 3.93 -8.46
CA PRO A 116 -15.02 4.15 -7.25
C PRO A 116 -14.41 5.55 -7.17
N TYR A 117 -14.31 6.27 -8.29
CA TYR A 117 -13.65 7.57 -8.35
C TYR A 117 -14.44 8.68 -7.68
N VAL A 118 -15.77 8.63 -7.74
CA VAL A 118 -16.65 9.57 -7.02
C VAL A 118 -16.40 9.47 -5.52
N GLU A 119 -16.22 8.27 -5.00
CA GLU A 119 -15.99 8.03 -3.57
C GLU A 119 -14.56 8.41 -3.15
N VAL A 120 -13.59 8.31 -4.07
CA VAL A 120 -12.25 8.86 -3.83
C VAL A 120 -12.32 10.39 -3.70
N ILE A 121 -13.10 11.09 -4.53
CA ILE A 121 -13.31 12.53 -4.41
C ILE A 121 -13.91 12.88 -3.04
N GLU A 122 -14.88 12.11 -2.56
CA GLU A 122 -15.47 12.31 -1.21
C GLU A 122 -14.44 12.06 -0.09
N ALA A 123 -13.55 11.09 -0.26
CA ALA A 123 -12.46 10.85 0.69
C ALA A 123 -11.42 11.99 0.69
N LEU A 124 -11.09 12.53 -0.48
CA LEU A 124 -10.16 13.65 -0.61
C LEU A 124 -10.63 14.89 0.16
N LYS A 125 -11.95 15.13 0.28
CA LYS A 125 -12.52 16.24 1.06
C LYS A 125 -12.26 16.10 2.56
N LYS A 126 -11.87 14.93 3.06
CA LYS A 126 -11.63 14.67 4.49
C LYS A 126 -10.18 14.92 4.91
N PHE A 127 -9.30 15.18 3.95
CA PHE A 127 -7.93 15.58 4.27
C PHE A 127 -7.89 17.01 4.80
N ASP A 128 -7.17 17.19 5.90
CA ASP A 128 -6.95 18.48 6.52
C ASP A 128 -5.93 19.29 5.69
N SER A 129 -6.35 20.45 5.20
CA SER A 129 -5.49 21.36 4.42
C SER A 129 -4.31 21.93 5.23
N ASN A 130 -4.39 21.89 6.56
CA ASN A 130 -3.34 22.40 7.45
C ASN A 130 -2.28 21.33 7.78
N TRP A 131 -2.50 20.07 7.37
CA TRP A 131 -1.52 19.03 7.55
C TRP A 131 -0.33 19.25 6.61
N LYS A 132 0.89 19.35 7.19
CA LYS A 132 2.12 19.67 6.45
C LYS A 132 2.95 18.43 6.08
N GLY A 133 2.46 17.23 6.33
CA GLY A 133 3.13 15.99 5.97
C GLY A 133 2.67 15.47 4.60
N HIS A 134 3.12 14.26 4.27
CA HIS A 134 2.72 13.59 3.04
C HIS A 134 1.30 13.03 3.14
N ASN A 135 0.47 13.43 2.18
CA ASN A 135 -0.89 12.95 2.06
C ASN A 135 -0.96 11.86 0.99
N ALA A 136 -1.62 10.75 1.31
CA ALA A 136 -1.81 9.65 0.37
C ALA A 136 -3.20 9.02 0.48
N VAL A 137 -3.68 8.48 -0.63
CA VAL A 137 -4.77 7.50 -0.68
C VAL A 137 -4.17 6.17 -1.10
N LEU A 138 -4.50 5.10 -0.38
CA LEU A 138 -4.36 3.73 -0.84
C LEU A 138 -5.73 3.23 -1.26
N LEU A 139 -5.96 3.14 -2.57
CA LEU A 139 -7.20 2.64 -3.16
C LEU A 139 -7.05 1.15 -3.50
N ILE A 140 -7.83 0.29 -2.86
CA ILE A 140 -7.92 -1.13 -3.16
C ILE A 140 -9.22 -1.35 -3.92
N SER A 141 -9.12 -1.56 -5.23
CA SER A 141 -10.26 -1.51 -6.15
C SER A 141 -9.99 -2.32 -7.42
N ASP A 142 -11.07 -2.66 -8.13
CA ASP A 142 -10.97 -3.15 -9.51
C ASP A 142 -10.83 -2.03 -10.54
N GLY A 143 -11.01 -0.77 -10.12
CA GLY A 143 -10.79 0.43 -10.93
C GLY A 143 -11.79 0.64 -12.06
N LEU A 144 -12.86 -0.16 -12.13
CA LEU A 144 -13.82 -0.10 -13.23
C LEU A 144 -14.96 0.85 -12.90
N ASP A 145 -15.21 1.81 -13.79
CA ASP A 145 -16.41 2.64 -13.78
C ASP A 145 -17.51 1.96 -14.61
N THR A 146 -18.58 1.53 -13.96
CA THR A 146 -19.76 0.91 -14.58
C THR A 146 -21.01 1.73 -14.39
N SER A 147 -20.92 2.96 -13.91
CA SER A 147 -22.07 3.82 -13.61
C SER A 147 -22.94 4.13 -14.84
N ARG A 148 -22.34 4.08 -16.02
CA ARG A 148 -23.04 4.27 -17.33
C ARG A 148 -23.02 3.00 -18.17
N GLY A 149 -22.81 1.83 -17.56
CA GLY A 149 -22.53 0.58 -18.25
C GLY A 149 -21.05 0.43 -18.60
N PHE A 150 -20.66 -0.76 -19.06
CA PHE A 150 -19.30 -1.02 -19.49
C PHE A 150 -19.08 -0.55 -20.94
N ASP A 151 -18.32 0.51 -21.12
CA ASP A 151 -17.92 1.02 -22.45
C ASP A 151 -16.44 0.74 -22.70
N ALA A 152 -16.19 -0.19 -23.60
CA ALA A 152 -14.84 -0.58 -24.01
C ALA A 152 -14.06 0.54 -24.73
N THR A 153 -14.73 1.59 -25.20
CA THR A 153 -14.09 2.71 -25.90
C THR A 153 -13.64 3.85 -24.98
N ALA A 154 -14.20 3.90 -23.76
CA ALA A 154 -13.96 4.98 -22.80
C ALA A 154 -12.98 4.60 -21.65
N ALA A 155 -12.19 3.53 -21.83
CA ALA A 155 -11.26 3.05 -20.81
C ALA A 155 -10.29 4.13 -20.34
N GLY A 156 -10.25 4.36 -19.04
CA GLY A 156 -9.29 5.27 -18.40
C GLY A 156 -9.54 6.77 -18.64
N HIS A 157 -10.64 7.14 -19.30
CA HIS A 157 -10.94 8.52 -19.70
C HIS A 157 -12.36 8.96 -19.31
N THR A 158 -12.80 8.62 -18.12
CA THR A 158 -14.08 9.14 -17.62
C THR A 158 -13.89 10.51 -16.95
N LEU A 159 -14.95 11.32 -16.98
CA LEU A 159 -14.95 12.64 -16.36
C LEU A 159 -14.60 12.59 -14.87
N ASP A 160 -15.01 11.54 -14.19
CA ASP A 160 -14.76 11.39 -12.76
C ASP A 160 -13.31 10.99 -12.44
N ILE A 161 -12.63 10.29 -13.35
CA ILE A 161 -11.18 10.08 -13.27
C ILE A 161 -10.44 11.42 -13.36
N ASP A 162 -10.78 12.27 -14.33
CA ASP A 162 -10.16 13.58 -14.51
C ASP A 162 -10.41 14.50 -13.29
N ARG A 163 -11.62 14.49 -12.75
CA ARG A 163 -11.95 15.20 -11.51
C ARG A 163 -11.17 14.68 -10.32
N THR A 164 -11.04 13.37 -10.17
CA THR A 164 -10.25 12.74 -9.10
C THR A 164 -8.79 13.19 -9.16
N ILE A 165 -8.18 13.15 -10.33
CA ILE A 165 -6.80 13.61 -10.56
C ILE A 165 -6.67 15.10 -10.20
N THR A 166 -7.59 15.93 -10.68
CA THR A 166 -7.58 17.39 -10.44
C THR A 166 -7.72 17.67 -8.93
N ASP A 167 -8.64 17.02 -8.24
CA ASP A 167 -8.89 17.22 -6.81
C ASP A 167 -7.74 16.70 -5.94
N ALA A 168 -7.14 15.57 -6.30
CA ALA A 168 -5.98 15.02 -5.61
C ALA A 168 -4.76 15.95 -5.73
N ASN A 169 -4.46 16.40 -6.94
CA ASN A 169 -3.34 17.32 -7.20
C ASN A 169 -3.53 18.66 -6.48
N ARG A 170 -4.75 19.23 -6.50
CA ARG A 170 -5.06 20.47 -5.77
C ARG A 170 -4.84 20.34 -4.25
N ARG A 171 -4.98 19.16 -3.70
CA ARG A 171 -4.80 18.85 -2.27
C ARG A 171 -3.43 18.26 -1.94
N SER A 172 -2.55 18.12 -2.94
CA SER A 172 -1.24 17.45 -2.79
C SER A 172 -1.39 16.05 -2.16
N VAL A 173 -2.33 15.25 -2.68
CA VAL A 173 -2.59 13.88 -2.25
C VAL A 173 -2.17 12.93 -3.36
N ALA A 174 -1.16 12.10 -3.12
CA ALA A 174 -0.77 11.04 -4.03
C ALA A 174 -1.72 9.84 -3.90
N ILE A 175 -2.18 9.28 -5.04
CA ILE A 175 -3.05 8.10 -5.03
C ILE A 175 -2.23 6.87 -5.41
N TYR A 176 -2.15 5.91 -4.50
CA TYR A 176 -1.61 4.58 -4.75
C TYR A 176 -2.76 3.60 -4.89
N SER A 177 -2.65 2.68 -5.84
CA SER A 177 -3.73 1.74 -6.11
C SER A 177 -3.26 0.30 -6.06
N PHE A 178 -3.99 -0.56 -5.36
CA PHE A 178 -3.86 -2.02 -5.43
C PHE A 178 -5.04 -2.56 -6.23
N TYR A 179 -4.75 -3.17 -7.37
CA TYR A 179 -5.77 -3.83 -8.15
C TYR A 179 -6.22 -5.13 -7.47
N ALA A 180 -7.51 -5.28 -7.31
CA ALA A 180 -8.15 -6.51 -6.90
C ALA A 180 -9.48 -6.66 -7.68
N PRO A 181 -9.76 -7.83 -8.28
CA PRO A 181 -10.98 -8.02 -9.05
C PRO A 181 -12.22 -8.02 -8.14
N SER A 182 -13.30 -7.43 -8.63
CA SER A 182 -14.63 -7.53 -8.01
C SER A 182 -15.31 -8.87 -8.34
N VAL A 183 -16.39 -9.21 -7.65
CA VAL A 183 -17.24 -10.35 -8.00
C VAL A 183 -18.06 -10.11 -9.28
N GLY A 184 -17.99 -8.89 -9.83
CA GLY A 184 -18.67 -8.45 -11.06
C GLY A 184 -17.91 -8.78 -12.34
N LEU A 185 -17.78 -7.76 -13.21
CA LEU A 185 -17.20 -7.91 -14.55
C LEU A 185 -15.71 -8.28 -14.53
N THR A 186 -14.93 -7.70 -13.64
CA THR A 186 -13.47 -7.85 -13.63
C THR A 186 -13.01 -9.26 -13.22
N SER A 187 -13.86 -10.06 -12.56
CA SER A 187 -13.57 -11.48 -12.30
C SER A 187 -13.88 -12.40 -13.49
N ARG A 188 -14.61 -11.91 -14.50
CA ARG A 188 -15.14 -12.72 -15.62
C ARG A 188 -14.65 -12.27 -16.98
N SER A 189 -14.15 -11.04 -17.10
CA SER A 189 -13.70 -10.43 -18.35
C SER A 189 -12.30 -9.86 -18.19
N GLN A 190 -11.35 -10.43 -18.94
CA GLN A 190 -9.97 -9.89 -19.00
C GLN A 190 -9.93 -8.47 -19.55
N LEU A 191 -10.84 -8.16 -20.48
CA LEU A 191 -10.95 -6.81 -21.04
C LEU A 191 -11.38 -5.81 -19.97
N ALA A 192 -12.41 -6.12 -19.17
CA ALA A 192 -12.84 -5.28 -18.06
C ALA A 192 -11.72 -5.13 -17.00
N ALA A 193 -11.02 -6.21 -16.68
CA ALA A 193 -9.87 -6.18 -15.78
C ALA A 193 -8.75 -5.26 -16.30
N SER A 194 -8.42 -5.35 -17.59
CA SER A 194 -7.41 -4.51 -18.23
C SER A 194 -7.80 -3.01 -18.18
N PHE A 195 -9.08 -2.71 -18.38
CA PHE A 195 -9.57 -1.32 -18.31
C PHE A 195 -9.53 -0.78 -16.87
N GLY A 196 -9.95 -1.57 -15.89
CA GLY A 196 -9.83 -1.17 -14.49
C GLY A 196 -8.37 -0.90 -14.11
N GLN A 197 -7.45 -1.78 -14.50
CA GLN A 197 -6.01 -1.57 -14.28
C GLN A 197 -5.47 -0.32 -14.97
N SER A 198 -5.90 -0.05 -16.21
CA SER A 198 -5.53 1.15 -16.94
C SER A 198 -6.01 2.43 -16.23
N SER A 199 -7.25 2.43 -15.76
CA SER A 199 -7.83 3.55 -15.00
C SER A 199 -7.08 3.79 -13.68
N LEU A 200 -6.81 2.73 -12.92
CA LEU A 200 -6.01 2.83 -11.68
C LEU A 200 -4.59 3.33 -11.95
N ASN A 201 -3.98 2.85 -13.04
CA ASN A 201 -2.63 3.29 -13.41
C ASN A 201 -2.60 4.78 -13.74
N ARG A 202 -3.58 5.27 -14.50
CA ARG A 202 -3.69 6.69 -14.84
C ARG A 202 -3.88 7.56 -13.60
N VAL A 203 -4.89 7.25 -12.77
CA VAL A 203 -5.16 8.02 -11.54
C VAL A 203 -3.94 8.05 -10.64
N SER A 204 -3.27 6.91 -10.46
CA SER A 204 -2.09 6.86 -9.61
C SER A 204 -0.92 7.64 -10.20
N HIS A 205 -0.60 7.43 -11.48
CA HIS A 205 0.51 8.09 -12.16
C HIS A 205 0.33 9.62 -12.16
N ASP A 206 -0.85 10.10 -12.55
CA ASP A 206 -1.12 11.53 -12.73
C ASP A 206 -1.28 12.29 -11.41
N THR A 207 -1.30 11.59 -10.27
CA THR A 207 -1.30 12.15 -8.90
C THR A 207 0.03 11.95 -8.17
N GLY A 208 1.08 11.46 -8.86
CA GLY A 208 2.40 11.21 -8.27
C GLY A 208 2.50 9.93 -7.46
N GLY A 209 1.49 9.08 -7.48
CA GLY A 209 1.51 7.76 -6.87
C GLY A 209 1.84 6.65 -7.86
N LYS A 210 1.41 5.43 -7.54
CA LYS A 210 1.68 4.24 -8.36
C LYS A 210 0.59 3.19 -8.21
N ALA A 211 0.22 2.52 -9.31
CA ALA A 211 -0.65 1.37 -9.28
C ALA A 211 0.15 0.06 -9.23
N PHE A 212 -0.39 -0.93 -8.51
CA PHE A 212 0.20 -2.25 -8.34
C PHE A 212 -0.82 -3.31 -8.76
N PHE A 213 -0.42 -4.17 -9.69
CA PHE A 213 -1.21 -5.30 -10.18
C PHE A 213 -0.30 -6.42 -10.67
N GLN A 214 -0.84 -7.65 -10.68
CA GLN A 214 -0.15 -8.86 -11.14
C GLN A 214 -1.00 -9.54 -12.22
N GLY A 215 -0.85 -9.09 -13.46
CA GLY A 215 -1.65 -9.61 -14.58
C GLY A 215 -3.16 -9.43 -14.38
N THR A 216 -3.96 -10.14 -15.18
CA THR A 216 -5.43 -10.07 -15.16
C THR A 216 -6.07 -11.26 -14.43
N THR A 217 -5.30 -12.18 -13.85
CA THR A 217 -5.77 -13.52 -13.40
C THR A 217 -6.39 -13.55 -12.01
N GLY A 218 -6.69 -12.43 -11.41
CA GLY A 218 -7.50 -12.37 -10.19
C GLY A 218 -6.85 -12.86 -8.90
N PHE A 219 -5.58 -13.23 -8.91
CA PHE A 219 -4.85 -13.50 -7.67
C PHE A 219 -4.33 -12.19 -7.09
N VAL A 220 -4.61 -11.97 -5.80
CA VAL A 220 -4.24 -10.76 -5.08
C VAL A 220 -3.30 -11.15 -3.94
N THR A 221 -2.09 -10.59 -3.93
CA THR A 221 -1.16 -10.66 -2.80
C THR A 221 -0.73 -9.26 -2.42
N PHE A 222 -1.13 -8.80 -1.24
CA PHE A 222 -0.80 -7.43 -0.81
C PHE A 222 0.58 -7.32 -0.18
N ASP A 223 1.16 -8.42 0.28
CA ASP A 223 2.50 -8.37 0.88
C ASP A 223 3.54 -7.76 -0.07
N SER A 224 3.59 -8.26 -1.32
CA SER A 224 4.48 -7.72 -2.34
C SER A 224 4.13 -6.27 -2.73
N TYR A 225 2.84 -5.92 -2.74
CA TYR A 225 2.39 -4.56 -3.05
C TYR A 225 2.74 -3.58 -1.94
N LEU A 226 2.54 -3.95 -0.68
CA LEU A 226 2.88 -3.13 0.48
C LEU A 226 4.39 -2.91 0.59
N SER A 227 5.19 -3.95 0.32
CA SER A 227 6.66 -3.83 0.26
C SER A 227 7.11 -2.85 -0.84
N ARG A 228 6.47 -2.88 -2.00
CA ARG A 228 6.74 -1.94 -3.10
C ARG A 228 6.25 -0.53 -2.79
N LEU A 229 5.06 -0.40 -2.19
CA LEU A 229 4.50 0.88 -1.73
C LEU A 229 5.43 1.55 -0.71
N THR A 230 5.92 0.81 0.27
CA THR A 230 6.87 1.33 1.26
C THR A 230 8.14 1.89 0.60
N ARG A 231 8.69 1.18 -0.39
CA ARG A 231 9.87 1.69 -1.14
C ARG A 231 9.54 2.96 -1.93
N GLU A 232 8.37 3.05 -2.56
CA GLU A 232 7.96 4.25 -3.30
C GLU A 232 7.77 5.44 -2.36
N LEU A 233 7.12 5.25 -1.21
CA LEU A 233 6.96 6.29 -0.19
C LEU A 233 8.31 6.81 0.29
N ASN A 234 9.24 5.92 0.66
CA ASN A 234 10.58 6.30 1.12
C ASN A 234 11.38 7.03 0.03
N ARG A 235 11.21 6.65 -1.24
CA ARG A 235 11.86 7.33 -2.37
C ARG A 235 11.34 8.77 -2.52
N VAL A 236 10.04 8.98 -2.42
CA VAL A 236 9.43 10.31 -2.51
C VAL A 236 9.92 11.20 -1.36
N TYR A 237 10.03 10.66 -0.14
CA TYR A 237 10.54 11.40 1.01
C TYR A 237 11.99 11.82 0.85
N ALA A 238 12.85 10.92 0.34
CA ALA A 238 14.27 11.21 0.10
C ALA A 238 14.50 12.30 -0.97
N THR A 239 13.52 12.54 -1.85
CA THR A 239 13.64 13.59 -2.89
C THR A 239 13.02 14.93 -2.46
N ALA A 240 12.24 14.96 -1.38
CA ALA A 240 11.55 16.15 -0.88
C ALA A 240 12.33 16.85 0.27
N SER A 241 13.36 16.21 0.82
CA SER A 241 14.29 16.73 1.84
C SER A 241 15.54 17.31 1.18
#